data_ab7aa0573364746596e3f1cf230276f7
#
_entry.id   ab7aa0573364746596e3f1cf230276f7
#
_cell.length_a   1.000
_cell.length_b   1.000
_cell.length_c   1.000
_cell.angle_alpha   90.00
_cell.angle_beta   90.00
_cell.angle_gamma   90.00
#
_symmetry.space_group_name_H-M   'P 1'
#
loop_
_entity.id
_entity.type
_entity.pdbx_description
1 polymer ?
#
loop_
_entity_poly.entity_id
_entity_poly.type
_entity_poly.pdbx_seq_one_letter_code
_entity_poly.pdbx_strand_id
1 'polypeptide(L)'
;ISRAVTSDLFLEDVFKLIVMVVAKVTGVDICSLWLVDEECSPPKIRLKATQAIEPEYVIDRSLNMNEGVVGYVATTQKPLIIANVLDCEIFKEKEMAEKLGLVSMAGVPLLGKKGKISGVLNCFTSAPHNFSNTDINLLTTVANQAAVAIRNTELIVQTKIIEEELKTRKTIERAKEIIMERQTLSGDEAYRWIRKRSMDSRKSMIEVSEAILLSNELY
;
A
#
# COMPACT_ATOMS: atom_id res chain seq x y z
N ILE A 1 14.42 0.56 9.72
CA ILE A 1 14.13 -0.62 8.88
C ILE A 1 12.94 -1.41 9.46
N SER A 2 12.91 -1.72 10.77
CA SER A 2 11.83 -2.52 11.38
C SER A 2 10.43 -1.87 11.28
N ARG A 3 10.32 -0.55 11.31
CA ARG A 3 9.03 0.18 11.36
C ARG A 3 8.38 0.34 9.98
N ALA A 4 9.16 0.61 8.95
CA ALA A 4 8.66 0.64 7.57
C ALA A 4 8.07 -0.73 7.18
N VAL A 5 8.75 -1.82 7.54
CA VAL A 5 8.26 -3.19 7.32
C VAL A 5 6.91 -3.45 8.00
N THR A 6 6.69 -2.94 9.23
CA THR A 6 5.42 -3.10 9.95
C THR A 6 4.28 -2.31 9.29
N SER A 7 4.58 -1.13 8.76
CA SER A 7 3.61 -0.29 8.04
C SER A 7 3.21 -0.89 6.70
N ASP A 8 4.17 -1.45 5.97
CA ASP A 8 3.93 -2.12 4.69
C ASP A 8 3.10 -3.39 4.89
N LEU A 9 3.39 -4.21 5.89
CA LEU A 9 2.60 -5.39 6.25
C LEU A 9 1.15 -5.04 6.58
N PHE A 10 0.92 -3.95 7.31
CA PHE A 10 -0.43 -3.50 7.63
C PHE A 10 -1.22 -3.09 6.38
N LEU A 11 -0.59 -2.39 5.43
CA LEU A 11 -1.23 -2.05 4.16
C LEU A 11 -1.53 -3.30 3.32
N GLU A 12 -0.61 -4.26 3.26
CA GLU A 12 -0.84 -5.53 2.56
C GLU A 12 -2.03 -6.30 3.11
N ASP A 13 -2.18 -6.36 4.43
CA ASP A 13 -3.32 -7.02 5.07
C ASP A 13 -4.65 -6.33 4.72
N VAL A 14 -4.65 -5.00 4.68
CA VAL A 14 -5.83 -4.23 4.24
C VAL A 14 -6.15 -4.51 2.77
N PHE A 15 -5.16 -4.58 1.89
CA PHE A 15 -5.39 -4.90 0.47
C PHE A 15 -5.95 -6.31 0.29
N LYS A 16 -5.43 -7.31 1.01
CA LYS A 16 -5.97 -8.67 1.02
C LYS A 16 -7.42 -8.71 1.50
N LEU A 17 -7.72 -7.99 2.58
CA LEU A 17 -9.09 -7.90 3.10
C LEU A 17 -10.04 -7.27 2.07
N ILE A 18 -9.61 -6.23 1.37
CA ILE A 18 -10.43 -5.58 0.33
C ILE A 18 -10.81 -6.58 -0.76
N VAL A 19 -9.85 -7.31 -1.35
CA VAL A 19 -10.16 -8.26 -2.42
C VAL A 19 -11.07 -9.38 -1.95
N MET A 20 -10.91 -9.86 -0.71
CA MET A 20 -11.79 -10.87 -0.10
C MET A 20 -13.23 -10.36 0.08
N VAL A 21 -13.39 -9.15 0.62
CA VAL A 21 -14.71 -8.55 0.84
C VAL A 21 -15.40 -8.27 -0.49
N VAL A 22 -14.67 -7.74 -1.46
CA VAL A 22 -15.22 -7.47 -2.80
C VAL A 22 -15.73 -8.76 -3.43
N ALA A 23 -14.95 -9.82 -3.49
CA ALA A 23 -15.38 -11.08 -4.06
C ALA A 23 -16.62 -11.64 -3.35
N LYS A 24 -16.64 -11.59 -2.02
CA LYS A 24 -17.78 -12.06 -1.22
C LYS A 24 -19.05 -11.25 -1.47
N VAL A 25 -18.95 -9.93 -1.58
CA VAL A 25 -20.12 -9.05 -1.77
C VAL A 25 -20.65 -9.12 -3.21
N THR A 26 -19.79 -9.27 -4.19
CA THR A 26 -20.16 -9.26 -5.60
C THR A 26 -20.40 -10.65 -6.18
N GLY A 27 -20.01 -11.70 -5.45
CA GLY A 27 -20.20 -13.08 -5.88
C GLY A 27 -19.25 -13.54 -7.01
N VAL A 28 -18.17 -12.80 -7.26
CA VAL A 28 -17.14 -13.21 -8.20
C VAL A 28 -16.15 -14.18 -7.53
N ASP A 29 -15.49 -15.02 -8.33
CA ASP A 29 -14.63 -16.07 -7.79
C ASP A 29 -13.26 -15.54 -7.35
N ILE A 30 -12.67 -14.65 -8.14
CA ILE A 30 -11.36 -14.05 -7.86
C ILE A 30 -11.40 -12.54 -8.10
N CYS A 31 -10.81 -11.80 -7.16
CA CYS A 31 -10.50 -10.38 -7.34
C CYS A 31 -8.99 -10.15 -7.34
N SER A 32 -8.55 -9.15 -8.07
CA SER A 32 -7.20 -8.59 -7.98
C SER A 32 -7.22 -7.07 -7.90
N LEU A 33 -6.41 -6.53 -7.00
CA LEU A 33 -6.27 -5.11 -6.74
C LEU A 33 -4.93 -4.61 -7.30
N TRP A 34 -5.01 -3.65 -8.19
CA TRP A 34 -3.87 -2.99 -8.82
C TRP A 34 -3.87 -1.51 -8.44
N LEU A 35 -2.76 -0.98 -7.97
CA LEU A 35 -2.63 0.43 -7.60
C LEU A 35 -1.59 1.13 -8.47
N VAL A 36 -1.86 2.41 -8.76
CA VAL A 36 -0.93 3.27 -9.48
C VAL A 36 0.22 3.65 -8.57
N ASP A 37 1.43 3.39 -9.04
CA ASP A 37 2.69 3.79 -8.41
C ASP A 37 3.19 5.06 -9.10
N GLU A 38 2.97 6.20 -8.46
CA GLU A 38 3.39 7.51 -8.95
C GLU A 38 4.87 7.83 -8.66
N GLU A 39 5.53 7.04 -7.82
CA GLU A 39 6.96 7.21 -7.54
C GLU A 39 7.83 6.79 -8.72
N CYS A 40 7.28 5.91 -9.59
CA CYS A 40 7.92 5.55 -10.85
C CYS A 40 7.76 6.64 -11.92
N SER A 41 8.78 6.87 -12.71
CA SER A 41 8.72 7.77 -13.88
C SER A 41 9.13 7.00 -15.14
N PRO A 42 8.20 6.68 -16.07
CA PRO A 42 6.76 6.94 -16.03
C PRO A 42 6.03 6.13 -14.96
N PRO A 43 4.81 6.58 -14.53
CA PRO A 43 3.99 5.85 -13.57
C PRO A 43 3.68 4.42 -14.04
N LYS A 44 3.66 3.47 -13.09
CA LYS A 44 3.31 2.07 -13.33
C LYS A 44 2.09 1.67 -12.52
N ILE A 45 1.49 0.54 -12.86
CA ILE A 45 0.41 -0.06 -12.07
C ILE A 45 0.93 -1.35 -11.49
N ARG A 46 0.89 -1.49 -10.15
CA ARG A 46 1.40 -2.67 -9.43
C ARG A 46 0.27 -3.51 -8.87
N LEU A 47 0.40 -4.82 -8.99
CA LEU A 47 -0.47 -5.76 -8.28
C LEU A 47 -0.17 -5.68 -6.77
N LYS A 48 -1.20 -5.37 -5.98
CA LYS A 48 -1.07 -5.23 -4.52
C LYS A 48 -1.72 -6.39 -3.77
N ALA A 49 -2.79 -6.95 -4.30
CA ALA A 49 -3.43 -8.13 -3.72
C ALA A 49 -4.22 -8.91 -4.78
N THR A 50 -4.32 -10.21 -4.58
CA THR A 50 -5.19 -11.10 -5.34
C THR A 50 -5.59 -12.29 -4.49
N GLN A 51 -6.72 -12.90 -4.81
CA GLN A 51 -7.14 -14.19 -4.24
C GLN A 51 -6.58 -15.39 -5.03
N ALA A 52 -5.88 -15.16 -6.14
CA ALA A 52 -5.16 -16.22 -6.83
C ALA A 52 -4.13 -16.84 -5.87
N ILE A 53 -4.15 -18.16 -5.75
CA ILE A 53 -3.55 -18.92 -4.65
C ILE A 53 -2.02 -18.96 -4.69
N GLU A 54 -1.39 -18.59 -5.80
CA GLU A 54 0.07 -18.68 -5.93
C GLU A 54 0.77 -17.39 -5.49
N PRO A 55 1.53 -17.44 -4.37
CA PRO A 55 2.26 -16.26 -3.88
C PRO A 55 3.25 -15.68 -4.91
N GLU A 56 3.82 -16.54 -5.76
CA GLU A 56 4.74 -16.14 -6.83
C GLU A 56 4.08 -15.23 -7.87
N TYR A 57 2.76 -15.29 -8.00
CA TYR A 57 1.99 -14.45 -8.92
C TYR A 57 1.93 -12.98 -8.49
N VAL A 58 2.07 -12.69 -7.20
CA VAL A 58 1.92 -11.34 -6.63
C VAL A 58 3.24 -10.57 -6.57
N ILE A 59 4.36 -11.29 -6.48
CA ILE A 59 5.68 -10.67 -6.24
C ILE A 59 6.10 -9.81 -7.44
N ASP A 60 6.31 -8.51 -7.19
CA ASP A 60 6.85 -7.50 -8.13
C ASP A 60 6.13 -7.35 -9.48
N ARG A 61 4.86 -7.75 -9.56
CA ARG A 61 4.11 -7.63 -10.80
C ARG A 61 3.69 -6.20 -11.07
N SER A 62 4.18 -5.65 -12.17
CA SER A 62 3.85 -4.29 -12.60
C SER A 62 3.59 -4.23 -14.11
N LEU A 63 2.70 -3.32 -14.50
CA LEU A 63 2.32 -3.04 -15.89
C LEU A 63 2.50 -1.54 -16.16
N ASN A 64 2.69 -1.19 -17.42
CA ASN A 64 2.63 0.19 -17.86
C ASN A 64 1.17 0.68 -17.90
N MET A 65 0.98 2.01 -17.84
CA MET A 65 -0.36 2.62 -17.82
C MET A 65 -1.27 2.25 -19.00
N ASN A 66 -0.69 1.83 -20.13
CA ASN A 66 -1.46 1.43 -21.32
C ASN A 66 -1.38 -0.08 -21.60
N GLU A 67 -0.88 -0.86 -20.67
CA GLU A 67 -0.60 -2.28 -20.89
C GLU A 67 -1.72 -3.16 -20.34
N GLY A 68 -2.22 -4.03 -21.21
CA GLY A 68 -3.23 -5.02 -20.85
C GLY A 68 -4.57 -4.41 -20.46
N VAL A 69 -5.43 -5.22 -19.88
CA VAL A 69 -6.76 -4.79 -19.39
C VAL A 69 -6.63 -3.75 -18.28
N VAL A 70 -5.71 -3.97 -17.36
CA VAL A 70 -5.47 -3.05 -16.22
C VAL A 70 -5.09 -1.67 -16.72
N GLY A 71 -4.10 -1.58 -17.63
CA GLY A 71 -3.66 -0.31 -18.22
C GLY A 71 -4.75 0.37 -19.03
N TYR A 72 -5.55 -0.39 -19.78
CA TYR A 72 -6.69 0.15 -20.52
C TYR A 72 -7.72 0.78 -19.59
N VAL A 73 -8.15 0.09 -18.53
CA VAL A 73 -9.12 0.61 -17.55
C VAL A 73 -8.55 1.82 -16.82
N ALA A 74 -7.27 1.78 -16.44
CA ALA A 74 -6.62 2.91 -15.78
C ALA A 74 -6.58 4.16 -16.65
N THR A 75 -6.30 4.02 -17.93
CA THR A 75 -6.17 5.15 -18.87
C THR A 75 -7.53 5.70 -19.28
N THR A 76 -8.48 4.82 -19.59
CA THR A 76 -9.83 5.25 -20.02
C THR A 76 -10.72 5.67 -18.87
N GLN A 77 -10.41 5.22 -17.65
CA GLN A 77 -11.22 5.39 -16.43
C GLN A 77 -12.66 4.87 -16.61
N LYS A 78 -12.84 3.88 -17.47
CA LYS A 78 -14.13 3.26 -17.75
C LYS A 78 -14.07 1.76 -17.43
N PRO A 79 -15.16 1.19 -16.92
CA PRO A 79 -15.27 -0.26 -16.79
C PRO A 79 -15.05 -0.97 -18.13
N LEU A 80 -14.40 -2.13 -18.08
CA LEU A 80 -14.22 -3.03 -19.22
C LEU A 80 -14.75 -4.41 -18.84
N ILE A 81 -15.63 -4.95 -19.68
CA ILE A 81 -16.20 -6.29 -19.53
C ILE A 81 -15.61 -7.18 -20.62
N ILE A 82 -15.19 -8.37 -20.25
CA ILE A 82 -14.67 -9.41 -21.16
C ILE A 82 -15.44 -10.70 -20.90
N ALA A 83 -16.17 -11.16 -21.91
CA ALA A 83 -16.98 -12.38 -21.83
C ALA A 83 -16.12 -13.64 -21.71
N ASN A 84 -14.99 -13.69 -22.44
CA ASN A 84 -13.99 -14.75 -22.35
C ASN A 84 -12.58 -14.15 -22.38
N VAL A 85 -11.84 -14.30 -21.29
CA VAL A 85 -10.49 -13.72 -21.15
C VAL A 85 -9.49 -14.34 -22.13
N LEU A 86 -9.66 -15.60 -22.50
CA LEU A 86 -8.76 -16.29 -23.41
C LEU A 86 -8.88 -15.78 -24.86
N ASP A 87 -10.06 -15.30 -25.24
CA ASP A 87 -10.33 -14.72 -26.56
C ASP A 87 -9.92 -13.24 -26.65
N CYS A 88 -9.61 -12.60 -25.55
CA CYS A 88 -9.30 -11.17 -25.49
C CYS A 88 -7.82 -10.94 -25.82
N GLU A 89 -7.52 -10.16 -26.87
CA GLU A 89 -6.15 -9.89 -27.33
C GLU A 89 -5.34 -9.07 -26.31
N ILE A 90 -5.98 -8.13 -25.62
CA ILE A 90 -5.29 -7.28 -24.65
C ILE A 90 -5.14 -7.93 -23.27
N PHE A 91 -5.77 -9.09 -23.03
CA PHE A 91 -5.61 -9.82 -21.79
C PHE A 91 -4.28 -10.57 -21.79
N LYS A 92 -3.36 -10.21 -20.90
CA LYS A 92 -1.98 -10.71 -20.88
C LYS A 92 -1.80 -12.04 -20.15
N GLU A 93 -2.69 -12.34 -19.22
CA GLU A 93 -2.51 -13.39 -18.23
C GLU A 93 -3.21 -14.70 -18.63
N LYS A 94 -3.13 -15.08 -19.91
CA LYS A 94 -3.86 -16.25 -20.46
C LYS A 94 -3.49 -17.55 -19.76
N GLU A 95 -2.21 -17.80 -19.55
CA GLU A 95 -1.74 -19.02 -18.87
C GLU A 95 -2.27 -19.14 -17.43
N MET A 96 -2.30 -18.02 -16.73
CA MET A 96 -2.87 -17.98 -15.38
C MET A 96 -4.39 -18.21 -15.41
N ALA A 97 -5.10 -17.58 -16.35
CA ALA A 97 -6.54 -17.76 -16.49
C ALA A 97 -6.89 -19.22 -16.83
N GLU A 98 -6.15 -19.88 -17.72
CA GLU A 98 -6.32 -21.30 -18.02
C GLU A 98 -6.07 -22.18 -16.78
N LYS A 99 -4.99 -21.94 -16.06
CA LYS A 99 -4.62 -22.70 -14.86
C LYS A 99 -5.65 -22.56 -13.74
N LEU A 100 -6.26 -21.38 -13.57
CA LEU A 100 -7.28 -21.10 -12.56
C LEU A 100 -8.71 -21.32 -13.07
N GLY A 101 -8.89 -21.72 -14.34
CA GLY A 101 -10.20 -21.92 -14.94
C GLY A 101 -11.04 -20.64 -15.05
N LEU A 102 -10.41 -19.48 -15.24
CA LEU A 102 -11.10 -18.19 -15.32
C LEU A 102 -11.67 -17.97 -16.74
N VAL A 103 -12.91 -17.55 -16.80
CA VAL A 103 -13.65 -17.37 -18.06
C VAL A 103 -13.99 -15.92 -18.33
N SER A 104 -14.81 -15.31 -17.49
CA SER A 104 -15.24 -13.91 -17.73
C SER A 104 -14.60 -12.96 -16.71
N MET A 105 -14.46 -11.69 -17.09
CA MET A 105 -13.98 -10.67 -16.18
C MET A 105 -14.66 -9.32 -16.35
N ALA A 106 -14.66 -8.55 -15.28
CA ALA A 106 -14.93 -7.12 -15.28
C ALA A 106 -13.78 -6.38 -14.61
N GLY A 107 -13.19 -5.42 -15.31
CA GLY A 107 -12.24 -4.47 -14.77
C GLY A 107 -12.92 -3.16 -14.47
N VAL A 108 -12.80 -2.63 -13.26
CA VAL A 108 -13.38 -1.34 -12.86
C VAL A 108 -12.32 -0.41 -12.28
N PRO A 109 -12.36 0.91 -12.58
CA PRO A 109 -11.40 1.86 -12.07
C PRO A 109 -11.67 2.16 -10.59
N LEU A 110 -10.60 2.30 -9.81
CA LEU A 110 -10.64 2.91 -8.47
C LEU A 110 -10.37 4.39 -8.61
N LEU A 111 -11.39 5.20 -8.42
CA LEU A 111 -11.30 6.65 -8.54
C LEU A 111 -11.09 7.30 -7.18
N GLY A 112 -9.99 8.02 -7.04
CA GLY A 112 -9.69 8.83 -5.87
C GLY A 112 -10.31 10.23 -5.91
N LYS A 113 -9.80 11.14 -5.09
CA LYS A 113 -10.26 12.53 -5.07
C LYS A 113 -10.15 13.18 -6.44
N LYS A 114 -11.15 13.97 -6.80
CA LYS A 114 -11.25 14.72 -8.08
C LYS A 114 -11.26 13.84 -9.33
N GLY A 115 -11.65 12.56 -9.20
CA GLY A 115 -11.68 11.63 -10.34
C GLY A 115 -10.31 11.15 -10.81
N LYS A 116 -9.26 11.35 -10.01
CA LYS A 116 -7.92 10.81 -10.34
C LYS A 116 -7.92 9.30 -10.19
N ILE A 117 -7.35 8.60 -11.16
CA ILE A 117 -7.18 7.16 -11.07
C ILE A 117 -6.21 6.79 -9.95
N SER A 118 -6.61 5.92 -9.04
CA SER A 118 -5.78 5.37 -7.97
C SER A 118 -5.40 3.93 -8.25
N GLY A 119 -6.18 3.22 -9.07
CA GLY A 119 -5.92 1.83 -9.39
C GLY A 119 -7.03 1.20 -10.20
N VAL A 120 -7.00 -0.11 -10.29
CA VAL A 120 -7.98 -0.95 -11.00
C VAL A 120 -8.30 -2.17 -10.15
N LEU A 121 -9.58 -2.50 -10.09
CA LEU A 121 -10.06 -3.74 -9.51
C LEU A 121 -10.51 -4.65 -10.65
N ASN A 122 -9.89 -5.83 -10.78
CA ASN A 122 -10.32 -6.86 -11.70
C ASN A 122 -11.06 -7.95 -10.95
N CYS A 123 -12.23 -8.34 -11.47
CA CYS A 123 -13.10 -9.37 -10.93
C CYS A 123 -13.30 -10.44 -11.97
N PHE A 124 -13.07 -11.70 -11.60
CA PHE A 124 -13.13 -12.85 -12.50
C PHE A 124 -14.16 -13.85 -12.05
N THR A 125 -14.73 -14.57 -13.02
CA THR A 125 -15.60 -15.72 -12.79
C THR A 125 -15.04 -16.97 -13.49
N SER A 126 -15.22 -18.13 -12.87
CA SER A 126 -14.84 -19.45 -13.42
C SER A 126 -15.90 -20.05 -14.34
N ALA A 127 -17.07 -19.43 -14.40
CA ALA A 127 -18.13 -19.76 -15.35
C ALA A 127 -18.42 -18.58 -16.27
N PRO A 128 -18.94 -18.79 -17.48
CA PRO A 128 -19.38 -17.70 -18.34
C PRO A 128 -20.38 -16.80 -17.61
N HIS A 129 -20.06 -15.53 -17.49
CA HIS A 129 -20.88 -14.54 -16.81
C HIS A 129 -21.05 -13.28 -17.67
N ASN A 130 -22.29 -12.91 -17.91
CA ASN A 130 -22.61 -11.67 -18.61
C ASN A 130 -22.87 -10.56 -17.59
N PHE A 131 -21.82 -9.81 -17.24
CA PHE A 131 -21.91 -8.70 -16.30
C PHE A 131 -22.93 -7.66 -16.77
N SER A 132 -24.04 -7.58 -16.07
CA SER A 132 -25.11 -6.61 -16.33
C SER A 132 -24.69 -5.20 -15.89
N ASN A 133 -25.44 -4.17 -16.32
CA ASN A 133 -25.25 -2.82 -15.82
C ASN A 133 -25.38 -2.73 -14.29
N THR A 134 -26.23 -3.57 -13.67
CA THR A 134 -26.37 -3.65 -12.21
C THR A 134 -25.11 -4.18 -11.57
N ASP A 135 -24.49 -5.22 -12.13
CA ASP A 135 -23.23 -5.78 -11.64
C ASP A 135 -22.10 -4.75 -11.74
N ILE A 136 -21.99 -4.06 -12.87
CA ILE A 136 -20.98 -3.02 -13.08
C ILE A 136 -21.17 -1.83 -12.12
N ASN A 137 -22.41 -1.42 -11.87
CA ASN A 137 -22.70 -0.37 -10.90
C ASN A 137 -22.33 -0.80 -9.48
N LEU A 138 -22.63 -2.04 -9.11
CA LEU A 138 -22.23 -2.62 -7.82
C LEU A 138 -20.70 -2.65 -7.69
N LEU A 139 -20.00 -3.25 -8.67
CA LEU A 139 -18.54 -3.33 -8.70
C LEU A 139 -17.89 -1.95 -8.62
N THR A 140 -18.41 -0.98 -9.38
CA THR A 140 -17.89 0.40 -9.37
C THR A 140 -18.11 1.07 -8.01
N THR A 141 -19.28 0.85 -7.40
CA THR A 141 -19.56 1.39 -6.05
C THR A 141 -18.61 0.81 -5.01
N VAL A 142 -18.42 -0.50 -5.03
CA VAL A 142 -17.50 -1.19 -4.10
C VAL A 142 -16.05 -0.76 -4.37
N ALA A 143 -15.64 -0.63 -5.64
CA ALA A 143 -14.31 -0.14 -6.01
C ALA A 143 -14.06 1.29 -5.49
N ASN A 144 -15.04 2.19 -5.59
CA ASN A 144 -14.92 3.55 -5.06
C ASN A 144 -14.81 3.55 -3.53
N GLN A 145 -15.54 2.69 -2.82
CA GLN A 145 -15.40 2.55 -1.37
C GLN A 145 -14.02 1.96 -1.00
N ALA A 146 -13.52 1.00 -1.76
CA ALA A 146 -12.18 0.45 -1.60
C ALA A 146 -11.10 1.55 -1.78
N ALA A 147 -11.22 2.40 -2.81
CA ALA A 147 -10.30 3.52 -3.03
C ALA A 147 -10.27 4.50 -1.83
N VAL A 148 -11.43 4.78 -1.23
CA VAL A 148 -11.51 5.61 -0.01
C VAL A 148 -10.84 4.91 1.18
N ALA A 149 -11.09 3.62 1.38
CA ALA A 149 -10.51 2.84 2.47
C ALA A 149 -8.98 2.77 2.34
N ILE A 150 -8.46 2.49 1.14
CA ILE A 150 -7.02 2.48 0.84
C ILE A 150 -6.40 3.83 1.20
N ARG A 151 -6.97 4.91 0.69
CA ARG A 151 -6.44 6.25 0.93
C ARG A 151 -6.44 6.64 2.40
N ASN A 152 -7.50 6.30 3.14
CA ASN A 152 -7.57 6.57 4.57
C ASN A 152 -6.50 5.78 5.33
N THR A 153 -6.27 4.53 4.96
CA THR A 153 -5.23 3.69 5.56
C THR A 153 -3.83 4.25 5.28
N GLU A 154 -3.54 4.66 4.05
CA GLU A 154 -2.27 5.32 3.70
C GLU A 154 -2.02 6.58 4.54
N LEU A 155 -3.05 7.42 4.69
CA LEU A 155 -2.96 8.63 5.51
C LEU A 155 -2.72 8.32 6.99
N ILE A 156 -3.37 7.29 7.53
CA ILE A 156 -3.16 6.85 8.92
C ILE A 156 -1.70 6.39 9.11
N VAL A 157 -1.18 5.59 8.18
CA VAL A 157 0.21 5.12 8.21
C VAL A 157 1.19 6.29 8.14
N GLN A 158 0.99 7.21 7.19
CA GLN A 158 1.82 8.40 7.06
C GLN A 158 1.80 9.27 8.32
N THR A 159 0.61 9.49 8.89
CA THR A 159 0.47 10.27 10.13
C THR A 159 1.23 9.64 11.29
N LYS A 160 1.12 8.31 11.47
CA LYS A 160 1.87 7.59 12.51
C LYS A 160 3.38 7.71 12.35
N ILE A 161 3.88 7.61 11.12
CA ILE A 161 5.32 7.77 10.84
C ILE A 161 5.78 9.19 11.26
N ILE A 162 5.05 10.23 10.85
CA ILE A 162 5.38 11.63 11.19
C ILE A 162 5.32 11.87 12.71
N GLU A 163 4.29 11.34 13.39
CA GLU A 163 4.17 11.46 14.85
C GLU A 163 5.34 10.81 15.59
N GLU A 164 5.78 9.63 15.14
CA GLU A 164 6.93 8.93 15.72
C GLU A 164 8.25 9.66 15.46
N GLU A 165 8.45 10.20 14.25
CA GLU A 165 9.62 11.02 13.94
C GLU A 165 9.66 12.30 14.82
N LEU A 166 8.53 12.95 14.97
CA LEU A 166 8.42 14.13 15.83
C LEU A 166 8.71 13.79 17.29
N LYS A 167 8.16 12.67 17.80
CA LYS A 167 8.43 12.19 19.16
C LYS A 167 9.91 11.89 19.34
N THR A 168 10.51 11.20 18.40
CA THR A 168 11.96 10.88 18.39
C THR A 168 12.79 12.16 18.46
N ARG A 169 12.49 13.14 17.60
CA ARG A 169 13.19 14.44 17.59
C ARG A 169 13.07 15.18 18.91
N LYS A 170 11.85 15.25 19.49
CA LYS A 170 11.61 15.90 20.79
C LYS A 170 12.40 15.21 21.91
N THR A 171 12.46 13.88 21.91
CA THR A 171 13.21 13.11 22.91
C THR A 171 14.71 13.40 22.84
N ILE A 172 15.27 13.44 21.60
CA ILE A 172 16.68 13.77 21.39
C ILE A 172 16.99 15.23 21.80
N GLU A 173 16.14 16.19 21.44
CA GLU A 173 16.33 17.59 21.84
C GLU A 173 16.32 17.78 23.37
N ARG A 174 15.38 17.16 24.08
CA ARG A 174 15.37 17.20 25.55
C ARG A 174 16.62 16.58 26.17
N ALA A 175 17.05 15.42 25.66
CA ALA A 175 18.28 14.78 26.14
C ALA A 175 19.51 15.67 25.85
N LYS A 176 19.53 16.35 24.73
CA LYS A 176 20.58 17.31 24.36
C LYS A 176 20.62 18.47 25.35
N GLU A 177 19.49 19.06 25.73
CA GLU A 177 19.40 20.13 26.73
C GLU A 177 19.98 19.68 28.08
N ILE A 178 19.65 18.49 28.53
CA ILE A 178 20.21 17.92 29.80
C ILE A 178 21.72 17.75 29.72
N ILE A 179 22.26 17.27 28.60
CA ILE A 179 23.70 17.10 28.43
C ILE A 179 24.41 18.44 28.33
N MET A 180 23.80 19.45 27.67
CA MET A 180 24.33 20.81 27.64
C MET A 180 24.48 21.38 29.04
N GLU A 181 23.47 21.24 29.89
CA GLU A 181 23.49 21.74 31.27
C GLU A 181 24.50 20.96 32.14
N ARG A 182 24.47 19.62 32.10
CA ARG A 182 25.31 18.77 32.95
C ARG A 182 26.81 18.84 32.63
N GLN A 183 27.15 19.04 31.36
CA GLN A 183 28.55 19.00 30.90
C GLN A 183 29.04 20.35 30.36
N THR A 184 28.23 21.38 30.43
CA THR A 184 28.54 22.75 29.95
C THR A 184 28.99 22.72 28.47
N LEU A 185 28.28 21.95 27.65
CA LEU A 185 28.52 21.77 26.22
C LEU A 185 27.62 22.66 25.39
N SER A 186 28.05 23.02 24.20
CA SER A 186 27.21 23.63 23.17
C SER A 186 26.23 22.61 22.61
N GLY A 187 25.15 23.07 21.94
CA GLY A 187 24.15 22.20 21.34
C GLY A 187 24.72 21.18 20.33
N ASP A 188 25.72 21.60 19.55
CA ASP A 188 26.39 20.72 18.58
C ASP A 188 27.31 19.70 19.26
N GLU A 189 27.95 20.06 20.35
CA GLU A 189 28.79 19.15 21.13
C GLU A 189 27.95 18.13 21.87
N ALA A 190 26.83 18.54 22.47
CA ALA A 190 25.88 17.65 23.12
C ALA A 190 25.26 16.65 22.11
N TYR A 191 24.89 17.08 20.91
CA TYR A 191 24.41 16.18 19.84
C TYR A 191 25.49 15.16 19.45
N ARG A 192 26.74 15.60 19.24
CA ARG A 192 27.86 14.71 18.93
C ARG A 192 28.16 13.72 20.07
N TRP A 193 27.99 14.17 21.29
CA TRP A 193 28.13 13.30 22.47
C TRP A 193 27.09 12.18 22.48
N ILE A 194 25.79 12.50 22.29
CA ILE A 194 24.73 11.51 22.21
C ILE A 194 24.98 10.52 21.06
N ARG A 195 25.35 11.03 19.88
CA ARG A 195 25.67 10.20 18.70
C ARG A 195 26.84 9.26 18.97
N LYS A 196 27.91 9.73 19.57
CA LYS A 196 29.07 8.91 19.95
C LYS A 196 28.65 7.80 20.93
N ARG A 197 27.85 8.16 21.94
CA ARG A 197 27.35 7.18 22.92
C ARG A 197 26.44 6.13 22.29
N SER A 198 25.63 6.51 21.32
CA SER A 198 24.82 5.60 20.51
C SER A 198 25.70 4.59 19.76
N MET A 199 26.76 5.06 19.10
CA MET A 199 27.69 4.21 18.37
C MET A 199 28.46 3.26 19.31
N ASP A 200 29.01 3.77 20.41
CA ASP A 200 29.80 3.00 21.38
C ASP A 200 28.97 1.91 22.08
N SER A 201 27.69 2.19 22.37
CA SER A 201 26.79 1.26 23.04
C SER A 201 26.00 0.35 22.07
N ARG A 202 26.10 0.55 20.76
CA ARG A 202 25.31 -0.10 19.71
C ARG A 202 23.79 0.03 19.91
N LYS A 203 23.35 1.13 20.52
CA LYS A 203 21.95 1.50 20.73
C LYS A 203 21.58 2.64 19.80
N SER A 204 20.29 2.76 19.47
CA SER A 204 19.80 3.90 18.71
C SER A 204 19.95 5.21 19.48
N MET A 205 19.99 6.35 18.79
CA MET A 205 20.05 7.66 19.44
C MET A 205 18.85 7.90 20.36
N ILE A 206 17.67 7.38 19.99
CA ILE A 206 16.47 7.51 20.83
C ILE A 206 16.61 6.73 22.15
N GLU A 207 17.10 5.48 22.11
CA GLU A 207 17.32 4.67 23.33
C GLU A 207 18.33 5.32 24.28
N VAL A 208 19.40 5.91 23.73
CA VAL A 208 20.38 6.68 24.53
C VAL A 208 19.72 7.92 25.13
N SER A 209 18.93 8.63 24.35
CA SER A 209 18.22 9.84 24.81
C SER A 209 17.19 9.52 25.90
N GLU A 210 16.41 8.46 25.74
CA GLU A 210 15.48 7.96 26.76
C GLU A 210 16.18 7.61 28.07
N ALA A 211 17.35 6.96 28.00
CA ALA A 211 18.17 6.65 29.16
C ALA A 211 18.68 7.92 29.89
N ILE A 212 19.04 8.97 29.12
CA ILE A 212 19.42 10.26 29.69
C ILE A 212 18.24 10.92 30.42
N LEU A 213 17.04 10.94 29.79
CA LEU A 213 15.83 11.48 30.40
C LEU A 213 15.49 10.75 31.70
N LEU A 214 15.46 9.42 31.69
CA LEU A 214 15.20 8.60 32.86
C LEU A 214 16.22 8.86 33.97
N SER A 215 17.52 8.99 33.63
CA SER A 215 18.54 9.29 34.62
C SER A 215 18.39 10.70 35.23
N ASN A 216 17.74 11.63 34.54
CA ASN A 216 17.50 12.98 35.01
C ASN A 216 16.27 13.10 35.91
N GLU A 217 15.28 12.24 35.74
CA GLU A 217 14.09 12.18 36.60
C GLU A 217 14.34 11.53 37.95
N LEU A 218 15.45 10.78 38.10
CA LEU A 218 15.82 10.05 39.30
C LEU A 218 16.75 10.84 40.25
N TYR A 219 17.21 12.01 39.81
CA TYR A 219 18.07 12.92 40.56
C TYR A 219 17.52 14.35 40.61
#